data_b68adc85ad854b9f1c2e3b801c4f2e65
#
_entry.id   b68adc85ad854b9f1c2e3b801c4f2e65
#
_cell.length_a   1.000
_cell.length_b   1.000
_cell.length_c   1.000
_cell.angle_alpha   90.00
_cell.angle_beta   90.00
_cell.angle_gamma   90.00
#
_symmetry.space_group_name_H-M   'P 1'
#
loop_
_entity.id
_entity.type
_entity.pdbx_description
1 polymer ?
#
loop_
_entity_poly.entity_id
_entity_poly.type
_entity_poly.pdbx_seq_one_letter_code
_entity_poly.pdbx_strand_id
1 'polypeptide(L)'
;MEDFIKSSKKVLLGNKKKGYTLPTNNKLYPAQWNWDSGFIALGYSHFKLKYALDEIKTLIRGQWKDGMIPHILFHDLKTDYYPNHSVWACGNKIHSSGITQPPILAIITKLILDKNRINNKYKADFKKIVKGILKYHKWFIKFRDPNNSGLVSILHPWESGYDNSPLWDEPMSKVKIPKNLKYKRGDNKVVNPEYRPLDIDYDRYVTIK
;
A
#
# COMPACT_ATOMS: atom_id res chain seq x y z
N MET A 1 12.42 16.07 22.17
CA MET A 1 11.11 15.95 21.45
C MET A 1 11.08 16.79 20.17
N GLU A 2 11.50 18.03 20.20
CA GLU A 2 11.51 18.95 19.05
C GLU A 2 12.37 18.43 17.88
N ASP A 3 13.55 17.92 18.15
CA ASP A 3 14.44 17.34 17.13
C ASP A 3 13.86 16.09 16.45
N PHE A 4 13.13 15.25 17.21
CA PHE A 4 12.44 14.09 16.65
C PHE A 4 11.35 14.51 15.66
N ILE A 5 10.52 15.50 16.02
CA ILE A 5 9.47 16.04 15.16
C ILE A 5 10.08 16.65 13.89
N LYS A 6 11.18 17.40 14.01
CA LYS A 6 11.90 17.99 12.89
C LYS A 6 12.44 16.92 11.94
N SER A 7 13.07 15.89 12.49
CA SER A 7 13.61 14.76 11.72
C SER A 7 12.50 13.99 11.00
N SER A 8 11.38 13.70 11.66
CA SER A 8 10.23 13.03 11.05
C SER A 8 9.63 13.83 9.89
N LYS A 9 9.48 15.14 10.04
CA LYS A 9 9.05 16.03 8.95
C LYS A 9 10.03 16.02 7.78
N LYS A 10 11.34 16.01 8.05
CA LYS A 10 12.39 15.95 7.01
C LYS A 10 12.29 14.66 6.20
N VAL A 11 12.07 13.51 6.85
CA VAL A 11 11.88 12.22 6.17
C VAL A 11 10.65 12.27 5.27
N LEU A 12 9.48 12.67 5.79
CA LEU A 12 8.25 12.75 5.00
C LEU A 12 8.40 13.67 3.78
N LEU A 13 8.99 14.84 3.96
CA LEU A 13 9.19 15.81 2.87
C LEU A 13 10.25 15.34 1.87
N GLY A 14 11.30 14.66 2.32
CA GLY A 14 12.36 14.11 1.47
C GLY A 14 11.86 13.00 0.54
N ASN A 15 10.87 12.21 1.00
CA ASN A 15 10.28 11.11 0.22
C ASN A 15 9.11 11.54 -0.66
N LYS A 16 8.66 12.80 -0.53
CA LYS A 16 7.49 13.31 -1.23
C LYS A 16 7.71 13.42 -2.74
N LYS A 17 6.72 12.96 -3.49
CA LYS A 17 6.58 13.14 -4.95
C LYS A 17 5.33 13.97 -5.27
N LYS A 18 5.02 14.16 -6.56
CA LYS A 18 3.83 14.90 -6.98
C LYS A 18 2.56 14.10 -6.68
N GLY A 19 1.93 14.41 -5.54
CA GLY A 19 0.64 13.82 -5.11
C GLY A 19 0.73 12.53 -4.30
N TYR A 20 1.92 11.99 -4.07
CA TYR A 20 2.16 10.81 -3.24
C TYR A 20 3.53 10.85 -2.57
N THR A 21 3.82 9.90 -1.72
CA THR A 21 5.08 9.81 -0.99
C THR A 21 5.61 8.37 -1.03
N LEU A 22 6.90 8.21 -1.23
CA LEU A 22 7.56 6.90 -1.15
C LEU A 22 7.69 6.48 0.32
N PRO A 23 7.50 5.19 0.65
CA PRO A 23 7.75 4.67 2.00
C PRO A 23 9.22 4.87 2.44
N THR A 24 10.16 4.76 1.49
CA THR A 24 11.59 4.95 1.72
C THR A 24 12.24 5.77 0.61
N ASN A 25 13.41 6.34 0.89
CA ASN A 25 14.21 7.09 -0.11
C ASN A 25 15.30 6.25 -0.79
N ASN A 26 15.50 5.01 -0.38
CA ASN A 26 16.60 4.15 -0.80
C ASN A 26 16.26 3.24 -2.00
N LYS A 27 15.22 3.53 -2.75
CA LYS A 27 14.72 2.74 -3.89
C LYS A 27 14.17 1.34 -3.55
N LEU A 28 14.11 0.96 -2.26
CA LEU A 28 13.56 -0.32 -1.85
C LEU A 28 12.05 -0.40 -2.18
N TYR A 29 11.32 0.69 -1.93
CA TYR A 29 9.89 0.82 -2.21
C TYR A 29 9.63 2.02 -3.13
N PRO A 30 9.87 1.91 -4.45
CA PRO A 30 9.87 3.03 -5.39
C PRO A 30 8.48 3.39 -5.94
N ALA A 31 7.42 3.07 -5.24
CA ALA A 31 6.04 3.30 -5.65
C ALA A 31 5.20 3.82 -4.47
N GLN A 32 3.89 3.97 -4.65
CA GLN A 32 2.96 4.32 -3.57
C GLN A 32 2.33 3.05 -3.02
N TRP A 33 2.53 2.75 -1.73
CA TRP A 33 1.89 1.65 -1.02
C TRP A 33 0.62 2.11 -0.31
N ASN A 34 -0.39 1.24 -0.25
CA ASN A 34 -1.72 1.56 0.25
C ASN A 34 -1.71 1.95 1.74
N TRP A 35 -1.35 1.03 2.63
CA TRP A 35 -1.42 1.31 4.07
C TRP A 35 -0.35 2.32 4.51
N ASP A 36 0.84 2.27 3.91
CA ASP A 36 1.89 3.27 4.14
C ASP A 36 1.38 4.68 3.88
N SER A 37 0.66 4.89 2.76
CA SER A 37 0.03 6.17 2.45
C SER A 37 -0.97 6.62 3.53
N GLY A 38 -1.65 5.69 4.19
CA GLY A 38 -2.49 6.01 5.32
C GLY A 38 -1.69 6.63 6.47
N PHE A 39 -0.64 5.96 6.94
CA PHE A 39 0.23 6.48 8.00
C PHE A 39 0.96 7.76 7.61
N ILE A 40 1.45 7.84 6.37
CA ILE A 40 2.07 9.05 5.80
C ILE A 40 1.09 10.22 5.82
N ALA A 41 -0.17 10.01 5.42
CA ALA A 41 -1.20 11.03 5.46
C ALA A 41 -1.50 11.50 6.89
N LEU A 42 -1.56 10.58 7.86
CA LEU A 42 -1.68 10.92 9.27
C LEU A 42 -0.51 11.81 9.73
N GLY A 43 0.72 11.44 9.38
CA GLY A 43 1.90 12.25 9.66
C GLY A 43 1.81 13.65 9.06
N TYR A 44 1.45 13.79 7.78
CA TYR A 44 1.25 15.10 7.13
C TYR A 44 0.13 15.92 7.78
N SER A 45 -0.92 15.31 8.28
CA SER A 45 -2.06 16.02 8.88
C SER A 45 -1.67 16.91 10.07
N HIS A 46 -0.52 16.60 10.70
CA HIS A 46 0.02 17.38 11.82
C HIS A 46 0.65 18.72 11.42
N PHE A 47 1.02 18.90 10.14
CA PHE A 47 1.69 20.14 9.72
C PHE A 47 1.31 20.61 8.31
N LYS A 48 0.73 19.76 7.46
CA LYS A 48 0.37 20.11 6.08
C LYS A 48 -0.84 19.30 5.59
N LEU A 49 -2.04 19.63 6.07
CA LEU A 49 -3.28 18.92 5.76
C LEU A 49 -3.48 18.68 4.25
N LYS A 50 -3.11 19.64 3.40
CA LYS A 50 -3.20 19.47 1.94
C LYS A 50 -2.41 18.23 1.46
N TYR A 51 -1.22 17.97 1.99
CA TYR A 51 -0.41 16.81 1.59
C TYR A 51 -1.04 15.50 2.05
N ALA A 52 -1.63 15.48 3.26
CA ALA A 52 -2.40 14.33 3.74
C ALA A 52 -3.55 13.98 2.79
N LEU A 53 -4.30 14.97 2.36
CA LEU A 53 -5.43 14.77 1.45
C LEU A 53 -4.98 14.37 0.04
N ASP A 54 -3.89 14.95 -0.46
CA ASP A 54 -3.34 14.60 -1.78
C ASP A 54 -2.87 13.14 -1.80
N GLU A 55 -2.24 12.66 -0.73
CA GLU A 55 -1.78 11.28 -0.55
C GLU A 55 -2.95 10.29 -0.70
N ILE A 56 -4.01 10.47 0.10
CA ILE A 56 -5.19 9.59 0.07
C ILE A 56 -5.95 9.72 -1.26
N LYS A 57 -6.11 10.94 -1.79
CA LYS A 57 -6.78 11.16 -3.08
C LYS A 57 -6.06 10.44 -4.22
N THR A 58 -4.74 10.31 -4.17
CA THR A 58 -3.98 9.61 -5.19
C THR A 58 -4.24 8.10 -5.13
N LEU A 59 -4.33 7.51 -3.94
CA LEU A 59 -4.79 6.13 -3.79
C LEU A 59 -6.21 5.93 -4.36
N ILE A 60 -7.16 6.81 -4.02
CA ILE A 60 -8.54 6.74 -4.53
C ILE A 60 -8.59 6.87 -6.07
N ARG A 61 -7.68 7.60 -6.70
CA ARG A 61 -7.59 7.64 -8.18
C ARG A 61 -7.17 6.32 -8.79
N GLY A 62 -6.35 5.53 -8.07
CA GLY A 62 -5.94 4.19 -8.48
C GLY A 62 -6.94 3.09 -8.10
N GLN A 63 -8.02 3.43 -7.40
CA GLN A 63 -9.07 2.47 -7.00
C GLN A 63 -9.70 1.81 -8.22
N TRP A 64 -9.85 0.49 -8.18
CA TRP A 64 -10.48 -0.29 -9.24
C TRP A 64 -11.99 -0.02 -9.33
N LYS A 65 -12.59 -0.41 -10.46
CA LYS A 65 -14.03 -0.19 -10.70
C LYS A 65 -14.91 -0.92 -9.67
N ASP A 66 -14.50 -2.10 -9.23
CA ASP A 66 -15.18 -2.92 -8.23
C ASP A 66 -15.05 -2.37 -6.80
N GLY A 67 -14.09 -1.50 -6.56
CA GLY A 67 -13.86 -0.84 -5.27
C GLY A 67 -12.56 -1.18 -4.58
N MET A 68 -11.77 -2.17 -5.05
CA MET A 68 -10.48 -2.49 -4.48
C MET A 68 -9.51 -1.29 -4.56
N ILE A 69 -8.83 -1.01 -3.47
CA ILE A 69 -7.63 -0.15 -3.49
C ILE A 69 -6.43 -1.08 -3.54
N PRO A 70 -5.60 -1.03 -4.60
CA PRO A 70 -4.46 -1.90 -4.74
C PRO A 70 -3.41 -1.72 -3.64
N HIS A 71 -2.66 -2.77 -3.36
CA HIS A 71 -1.49 -2.77 -2.50
C HIS A 71 -0.43 -1.75 -2.97
N ILE A 72 -0.15 -1.70 -4.29
CA ILE A 72 0.83 -0.77 -4.90
C ILE A 72 0.20 -0.02 -6.08
N LEU A 73 0.49 1.29 -6.17
CA LEU A 73 0.29 2.09 -7.38
C LEU A 73 1.66 2.47 -7.97
N PHE A 74 1.89 2.12 -9.23
CA PHE A 74 3.12 2.41 -9.95
C PHE A 74 2.99 3.73 -10.71
N HIS A 75 3.54 4.80 -10.15
CA HIS A 75 3.55 6.14 -10.78
C HIS A 75 4.77 6.35 -11.67
N ASP A 76 5.90 5.73 -11.31
CA ASP A 76 7.10 5.63 -12.13
C ASP A 76 7.22 4.20 -12.66
N LEU A 77 7.31 4.07 -13.99
CA LEU A 77 7.40 2.78 -14.67
C LEU A 77 8.85 2.36 -14.94
N LYS A 78 9.81 3.25 -14.67
CA LYS A 78 11.25 3.00 -14.82
C LYS A 78 11.87 2.60 -13.49
N THR A 79 11.53 1.43 -12.99
CA THR A 79 12.02 0.93 -11.70
C THR A 79 12.47 -0.52 -11.80
N ASP A 80 13.54 -0.86 -11.11
CA ASP A 80 14.06 -2.23 -10.98
C ASP A 80 13.28 -3.06 -9.95
N TYR A 81 12.22 -2.50 -9.36
CA TYR A 81 11.37 -3.21 -8.39
C TYR A 81 10.68 -4.41 -9.04
N TYR A 82 10.70 -5.54 -8.36
CA TYR A 82 10.01 -6.76 -8.79
C TYR A 82 9.07 -7.26 -7.67
N PRO A 83 7.85 -7.69 -7.98
CA PRO A 83 7.15 -7.62 -9.28
C PRO A 83 6.72 -6.18 -9.62
N ASN A 84 7.09 -5.72 -10.80
CA ASN A 84 6.78 -4.36 -11.29
C ASN A 84 5.42 -4.30 -11.99
N HIS A 85 5.10 -3.14 -12.55
CA HIS A 85 3.83 -2.88 -13.23
C HIS A 85 3.56 -3.82 -14.43
N SER A 86 4.59 -4.21 -15.19
CA SER A 86 4.43 -5.10 -16.34
C SER A 86 4.19 -6.56 -15.92
N VAL A 87 4.76 -6.97 -14.78
CA VAL A 87 4.57 -8.30 -14.20
C VAL A 87 3.17 -8.45 -13.61
N TRP A 88 2.65 -7.42 -12.95
CA TRP A 88 1.27 -7.40 -12.47
C TRP A 88 0.26 -7.25 -13.62
N ALA A 89 0.60 -6.47 -14.63
CA ALA A 89 -0.26 -6.16 -15.79
C ALA A 89 -1.68 -5.71 -15.41
N CYS A 90 -1.82 -5.05 -14.27
CA CYS A 90 -3.07 -4.64 -13.65
C CYS A 90 -3.17 -3.12 -13.53
N GLY A 91 -4.37 -2.67 -13.19
CA GLY A 91 -4.70 -1.28 -12.97
C GLY A 91 -5.66 -0.73 -14.00
N ASN A 92 -6.13 0.50 -13.75
CA ASN A 92 -7.07 1.19 -14.63
C ASN A 92 -6.43 2.47 -15.19
N LYS A 93 -6.53 3.58 -14.42
CA LYS A 93 -5.90 4.87 -14.77
C LYS A 93 -4.43 4.94 -14.36
N ILE A 94 -4.04 4.14 -13.39
CA ILE A 94 -2.69 4.02 -12.86
C ILE A 94 -2.38 2.53 -12.81
N HIS A 95 -1.21 2.12 -13.26
CA HIS A 95 -0.74 0.74 -13.12
C HIS A 95 -0.67 0.35 -11.65
N SER A 96 -1.08 -0.88 -11.34
CA SER A 96 -1.16 -1.34 -9.95
C SER A 96 -0.81 -2.81 -9.79
N SER A 97 -0.66 -3.25 -8.54
CA SER A 97 -0.71 -4.66 -8.18
C SER A 97 -2.15 -5.20 -8.26
N GLY A 98 -2.30 -6.53 -8.34
CA GLY A 98 -3.60 -7.23 -8.37
C GLY A 98 -4.14 -7.62 -6.99
N ILE A 99 -3.45 -7.27 -5.92
CA ILE A 99 -3.80 -7.54 -4.52
C ILE A 99 -3.98 -6.25 -3.74
N THR A 100 -4.48 -6.34 -2.51
CA THR A 100 -4.74 -5.19 -1.63
C THR A 100 -3.85 -5.18 -0.39
N GLN A 101 -4.14 -4.32 0.60
CA GLN A 101 -3.49 -4.23 1.92
C GLN A 101 -4.51 -3.93 3.01
N PRO A 102 -4.12 -3.93 4.32
CA PRO A 102 -5.06 -3.67 5.40
C PRO A 102 -5.84 -2.36 5.22
N PRO A 103 -7.18 -2.36 5.39
CA PRO A 103 -8.05 -1.23 5.07
C PRO A 103 -8.05 -0.14 6.15
N ILE A 104 -6.88 0.38 6.52
CA ILE A 104 -6.72 1.36 7.59
C ILE A 104 -7.19 2.77 7.25
N LEU A 105 -7.50 3.05 5.97
CA LEU A 105 -7.81 4.41 5.52
C LEU A 105 -9.04 5.02 6.22
N ALA A 106 -9.98 4.19 6.69
CA ALA A 106 -11.15 4.68 7.41
C ALA A 106 -10.75 5.29 8.77
N ILE A 107 -9.99 4.54 9.58
CA ILE A 107 -9.51 5.01 10.88
C ILE A 107 -8.57 6.22 10.71
N ILE A 108 -7.66 6.16 9.74
CA ILE A 108 -6.77 7.29 9.44
C ILE A 108 -7.54 8.55 9.06
N THR A 109 -8.54 8.43 8.17
CA THR A 109 -9.35 9.58 7.75
C THR A 109 -10.13 10.16 8.93
N LYS A 110 -10.68 9.31 9.82
CA LYS A 110 -11.32 9.76 11.04
C LYS A 110 -10.35 10.52 11.95
N LEU A 111 -9.17 9.99 12.21
CA LEU A 111 -8.15 10.67 13.04
C LEU A 111 -7.75 12.03 12.45
N ILE A 112 -7.63 12.14 11.12
CA ILE A 112 -7.36 13.41 10.45
C ILE A 112 -8.53 14.39 10.64
N LEU A 113 -9.76 13.92 10.53
CA LEU A 113 -10.97 14.73 10.74
C LEU A 113 -11.08 15.24 12.17
N ASP A 114 -10.90 14.37 13.15
CA ASP A 114 -11.01 14.70 14.58
C ASP A 114 -9.98 15.77 14.99
N LYS A 115 -8.79 15.69 14.40
CA LYS A 115 -7.70 16.62 14.70
C LYS A 115 -7.82 17.97 13.98
N ASN A 116 -8.37 18.00 12.78
CA ASN A 116 -8.35 19.16 11.91
C ASN A 116 -9.76 19.73 11.75
N ARG A 117 -9.95 21.03 12.06
CA ARG A 117 -11.17 21.73 11.68
C ARG A 117 -11.26 21.82 10.16
N ILE A 118 -12.17 21.05 9.58
CA ILE A 118 -12.36 21.00 8.14
C ILE A 118 -13.16 22.24 7.70
N ASN A 119 -12.49 23.14 7.03
CA ASN A 119 -13.13 24.30 6.37
C ASN A 119 -13.74 23.91 5.02
N ASN A 120 -14.53 24.81 4.45
CA ASN A 120 -15.21 24.58 3.17
C ASN A 120 -14.26 24.22 2.03
N LYS A 121 -13.01 24.70 2.09
CA LYS A 121 -11.96 24.41 1.09
C LYS A 121 -11.69 22.92 0.89
N TYR A 122 -11.76 22.12 1.95
CA TYR A 122 -11.43 20.70 1.92
C TYR A 122 -12.65 19.76 1.95
N LYS A 123 -13.86 20.32 2.10
CA LYS A 123 -15.09 19.53 2.21
C LYS A 123 -15.32 18.59 1.03
N ALA A 124 -15.08 19.08 -0.20
CA ALA A 124 -15.22 18.27 -1.42
C ALA A 124 -14.20 17.12 -1.47
N ASP A 125 -12.95 17.37 -1.05
CA ASP A 125 -11.90 16.37 -1.00
C ASP A 125 -12.25 15.25 0.00
N PHE A 126 -12.70 15.60 1.21
CA PHE A 126 -13.15 14.62 2.20
C PHE A 126 -14.34 13.81 1.71
N LYS A 127 -15.34 14.45 1.09
CA LYS A 127 -16.50 13.72 0.51
C LYS A 127 -16.04 12.67 -0.51
N LYS A 128 -15.07 13.02 -1.37
CA LYS A 128 -14.51 12.09 -2.36
C LYS A 128 -13.74 10.94 -1.69
N ILE A 129 -12.92 11.24 -0.69
CA ILE A 129 -12.16 10.25 0.08
C ILE A 129 -13.10 9.26 0.77
N VAL A 130 -14.09 9.76 1.52
CA VAL A 130 -15.07 8.91 2.22
C VAL A 130 -15.82 8.02 1.24
N LYS A 131 -16.25 8.54 0.09
CA LYS A 131 -16.91 7.74 -0.96
C LYS A 131 -16.02 6.60 -1.46
N GLY A 132 -14.72 6.86 -1.67
CA GLY A 132 -13.75 5.83 -2.07
C GLY A 132 -13.54 4.78 -0.98
N ILE A 133 -13.39 5.19 0.27
CA ILE A 133 -13.25 4.30 1.43
C ILE A 133 -14.48 3.39 1.59
N LEU A 134 -15.69 3.95 1.47
CA LEU A 134 -16.92 3.14 1.54
C LEU A 134 -16.99 2.09 0.44
N LYS A 135 -16.56 2.41 -0.79
CA LYS A 135 -16.46 1.43 -1.88
C LYS A 135 -15.45 0.32 -1.54
N TYR A 136 -14.32 0.69 -0.94
CA TYR A 136 -13.27 -0.25 -0.56
C TYR A 136 -13.75 -1.23 0.52
N HIS A 137 -14.42 -0.75 1.57
CA HIS A 137 -14.98 -1.63 2.58
C HIS A 137 -16.09 -2.55 2.03
N LYS A 138 -16.95 -2.04 1.13
CA LYS A 138 -17.94 -2.87 0.43
C LYS A 138 -17.27 -3.95 -0.42
N TRP A 139 -16.13 -3.65 -1.03
CA TRP A 139 -15.34 -4.64 -1.76
C TRP A 139 -14.85 -5.76 -0.86
N PHE A 140 -14.31 -5.46 0.35
CA PHE A 140 -13.91 -6.48 1.31
C PHE A 140 -15.06 -7.41 1.70
N ILE A 141 -16.21 -6.86 2.07
CA ILE A 141 -17.39 -7.66 2.43
C ILE A 141 -17.78 -8.56 1.27
N LYS A 142 -17.84 -8.03 0.05
CA LYS A 142 -18.29 -8.79 -1.12
C LYS A 142 -17.33 -9.88 -1.58
N PHE A 143 -16.02 -9.58 -1.59
CA PHE A 143 -15.03 -10.45 -2.24
C PHE A 143 -14.12 -11.19 -1.27
N ARG A 144 -14.09 -10.79 -0.01
CA ARG A 144 -13.21 -11.36 1.01
C ARG A 144 -13.98 -12.00 2.16
N ASP A 145 -15.31 -11.84 2.21
CA ASP A 145 -16.23 -12.54 3.12
C ASP A 145 -17.47 -13.02 2.35
N PRO A 146 -17.32 -13.88 1.32
CA PRO A 146 -18.45 -14.32 0.49
C PRO A 146 -19.49 -15.12 1.26
N ASN A 147 -19.12 -15.68 2.39
CA ASN A 147 -20.01 -16.51 3.24
C ASN A 147 -20.68 -15.71 4.37
N ASN A 148 -20.47 -14.37 4.42
CA ASN A 148 -20.97 -13.50 5.50
C ASN A 148 -20.60 -13.98 6.90
N SER A 149 -19.37 -14.48 7.05
CA SER A 149 -18.83 -14.97 8.34
C SER A 149 -18.47 -13.84 9.32
N GLY A 150 -18.39 -12.60 8.84
CA GLY A 150 -17.86 -11.44 9.57
C GLY A 150 -16.33 -11.36 9.57
N LEU A 151 -15.65 -12.32 8.95
CA LEU A 151 -14.19 -12.38 8.85
C LEU A 151 -13.75 -12.26 7.39
N VAL A 152 -12.87 -11.29 7.10
CA VAL A 152 -12.33 -11.10 5.76
C VAL A 152 -11.10 -11.98 5.54
N SER A 153 -11.02 -12.63 4.37
CA SER A 153 -9.90 -13.49 3.99
C SER A 153 -8.74 -12.68 3.43
N ILE A 154 -7.51 -13.11 3.76
CA ILE A 154 -6.27 -12.70 3.12
C ILE A 154 -5.87 -13.78 2.12
N LEU A 155 -5.59 -13.41 0.87
CA LEU A 155 -5.27 -14.35 -0.21
C LEU A 155 -3.78 -14.39 -0.55
N HIS A 156 -3.02 -13.42 -0.07
CA HIS A 156 -1.59 -13.32 -0.31
C HIS A 156 -0.89 -12.74 0.93
N PRO A 157 0.29 -13.26 1.35
CA PRO A 157 1.01 -12.74 2.51
C PRO A 157 1.24 -11.23 2.47
N TRP A 158 1.53 -10.64 1.31
CA TRP A 158 1.71 -9.19 1.15
C TRP A 158 0.45 -8.36 1.44
N GLU A 159 -0.74 -8.96 1.43
CA GLU A 159 -1.97 -8.25 1.81
C GLU A 159 -2.07 -8.00 3.32
N SER A 160 -1.37 -8.80 4.11
CA SER A 160 -1.39 -8.68 5.57
C SER A 160 -0.56 -7.49 6.09
N GLY A 161 0.44 -7.03 5.31
CA GLY A 161 1.50 -6.17 5.81
C GLY A 161 2.45 -6.87 6.80
N TYR A 162 2.29 -8.18 6.97
CA TYR A 162 3.00 -9.06 7.91
C TYR A 162 3.51 -10.31 7.19
N ASP A 163 4.04 -10.12 5.98
CA ASP A 163 4.44 -11.18 5.06
C ASP A 163 5.57 -12.08 5.60
N ASN A 164 6.42 -11.57 6.48
CA ASN A 164 7.49 -12.34 7.12
C ASN A 164 7.07 -13.00 8.45
N SER A 165 5.76 -13.04 8.77
CA SER A 165 5.29 -13.70 9.97
C SER A 165 5.36 -15.22 9.85
N PRO A 166 5.79 -15.96 10.90
CA PRO A 166 5.76 -17.43 10.94
C PRO A 166 4.37 -18.03 10.69
N LEU A 167 3.30 -17.24 10.82
CA LEU A 167 1.94 -17.67 10.47
C LEU A 167 1.78 -18.11 9.01
N TRP A 168 2.69 -17.64 8.13
CA TRP A 168 2.69 -17.99 6.71
C TRP A 168 3.50 -19.23 6.38
N ASP A 169 4.36 -19.72 7.27
CA ASP A 169 5.32 -20.79 6.98
C ASP A 169 4.59 -22.07 6.54
N GLU A 170 3.58 -22.50 7.30
CA GLU A 170 2.83 -23.71 6.99
C GLU A 170 2.00 -23.60 5.69
N PRO A 171 1.14 -22.58 5.48
CA PRO A 171 0.41 -22.47 4.23
C PRO A 171 1.33 -22.26 3.02
N MET A 172 2.40 -21.48 3.15
CA MET A 172 3.33 -21.21 2.06
C MET A 172 4.19 -22.42 1.72
N SER A 173 4.48 -23.32 2.66
CA SER A 173 5.21 -24.57 2.40
C SER A 173 4.50 -25.46 1.38
N LYS A 174 3.18 -25.33 1.24
CA LYS A 174 2.34 -26.09 0.29
C LYS A 174 2.36 -25.55 -1.13
N VAL A 175 2.91 -24.35 -1.34
CA VAL A 175 2.97 -23.72 -2.68
C VAL A 175 4.00 -24.45 -3.55
N LYS A 176 3.54 -25.00 -4.67
CA LYS A 176 4.41 -25.66 -5.65
C LYS A 176 5.03 -24.62 -6.59
N ILE A 177 6.32 -24.40 -6.43
CA ILE A 177 7.08 -23.45 -7.25
C ILE A 177 7.31 -24.05 -8.64
N PRO A 178 7.00 -23.31 -9.74
CA PRO A 178 7.28 -23.76 -11.10
C PRO A 178 8.78 -23.93 -11.34
N LYS A 179 9.21 -25.04 -11.98
CA LYS A 179 10.63 -25.30 -12.29
C LYS A 179 11.29 -24.26 -13.19
N ASN A 180 10.50 -23.53 -13.98
CA ASN A 180 10.95 -22.50 -14.91
C ASN A 180 10.75 -21.07 -14.39
N LEU A 181 10.49 -20.90 -13.11
CA LEU A 181 10.34 -19.57 -12.51
C LEU A 181 11.65 -18.78 -12.66
N LYS A 182 11.59 -17.66 -13.37
CA LYS A 182 12.75 -16.79 -13.62
C LYS A 182 12.37 -15.34 -13.35
N TYR A 183 13.08 -14.72 -12.43
CA TYR A 183 12.99 -13.27 -12.16
C TYR A 183 14.28 -12.82 -11.47
N LYS A 184 14.42 -11.51 -11.28
CA LYS A 184 15.56 -10.92 -10.57
C LYS A 184 15.06 -10.06 -9.43
N ARG A 185 15.49 -10.36 -8.23
CA ARG A 185 15.21 -9.55 -7.04
C ARG A 185 16.02 -8.25 -7.10
N GLY A 186 15.35 -7.13 -6.94
CA GLY A 186 15.97 -5.80 -6.84
C GLY A 186 16.27 -5.37 -5.41
N ASP A 187 15.51 -5.89 -4.44
CA ASP A 187 15.59 -5.52 -3.02
C ASP A 187 16.94 -5.89 -2.38
N ASN A 188 17.52 -7.05 -2.73
CA ASN A 188 18.82 -7.51 -2.23
C ASN A 188 20.01 -6.63 -2.66
N LYS A 189 19.81 -5.72 -3.62
CA LYS A 189 20.82 -4.73 -4.01
C LYS A 189 20.78 -3.47 -3.15
N VAL A 190 19.69 -3.25 -2.44
CA VAL A 190 19.40 -2.01 -1.72
C VAL A 190 19.52 -2.20 -0.21
N VAL A 191 19.20 -3.40 0.27
CA VAL A 191 19.24 -3.76 1.69
C VAL A 191 20.00 -5.07 1.85
N ASN A 192 20.68 -5.26 2.98
CA ASN A 192 21.35 -6.53 3.30
C ASN A 192 20.33 -7.69 3.20
N PRO A 193 20.62 -8.74 2.40
CA PRO A 193 19.74 -9.89 2.21
C PRO A 193 19.26 -10.56 3.51
N GLU A 194 20.06 -10.51 4.59
CA GLU A 194 19.69 -11.04 5.92
C GLU A 194 18.41 -10.41 6.50
N TYR A 195 18.07 -9.18 6.07
CA TYR A 195 16.85 -8.49 6.50
C TYR A 195 15.69 -8.66 5.52
N ARG A 196 15.80 -9.60 4.59
CA ARG A 196 14.79 -9.85 3.55
C ARG A 196 14.30 -11.29 3.63
N PRO A 197 13.10 -11.60 3.10
CA PRO A 197 12.64 -12.97 2.96
C PRO A 197 13.67 -13.83 2.23
N LEU A 198 13.77 -15.10 2.58
CA LEU A 198 14.58 -16.07 1.86
C LEU A 198 14.12 -16.17 0.39
N ASP A 199 15.02 -16.58 -0.51
CA ASP A 199 14.67 -16.72 -1.92
C ASP A 199 13.52 -17.71 -2.13
N ILE A 200 13.49 -18.81 -1.36
CA ILE A 200 12.40 -19.80 -1.43
C ILE A 200 11.03 -19.18 -1.04
N ASP A 201 10.98 -18.28 -0.07
CA ASP A 201 9.74 -17.62 0.32
C ASP A 201 9.30 -16.61 -0.72
N TYR A 202 10.27 -15.87 -1.28
CA TYR A 202 10.00 -14.95 -2.36
C TYR A 202 9.50 -15.66 -3.62
N ASP A 203 10.05 -16.84 -3.95
CA ASP A 203 9.59 -17.70 -5.04
C ASP A 203 8.12 -18.12 -4.84
N ARG A 204 7.75 -18.47 -3.62
CA ARG A 204 6.37 -18.79 -3.25
C ARG A 204 5.45 -17.59 -3.42
N TYR A 205 5.85 -16.41 -2.90
CA TYR A 205 5.07 -15.18 -3.06
C TYR A 205 4.84 -14.82 -4.53
N VAL A 206 5.88 -14.92 -5.35
CA VAL A 206 5.78 -14.65 -6.78
C VAL A 206 4.91 -15.67 -7.51
N THR A 207 4.88 -16.91 -7.03
CA THR A 207 4.08 -17.99 -7.62
C THR A 207 2.58 -17.78 -7.44
N ILE A 208 2.15 -17.22 -6.31
CA ILE A 208 0.72 -17.05 -5.98
C ILE A 208 0.18 -15.64 -6.24
N LYS A 209 0.99 -14.75 -6.82
CA LYS A 209 0.56 -13.36 -7.12
C LYS A 209 -0.51 -13.28 -8.22
#